data_e6a82d8551e61474b446aaa914a03b11
#
_entry.id   e6a82d8551e61474b446aaa914a03b11
#
_cell.length_a   1.000
_cell.length_b   1.000
_cell.length_c   1.000
_cell.angle_alpha   90.00
_cell.angle_beta   90.00
_cell.angle_gamma   90.00
#
_symmetry.space_group_name_H-M   'P 1'
#
loop_
_entity.id
_entity.type
_entity.pdbx_description
1 polymer ?
#
loop_
_entity_poly.entity_id
_entity_poly.type
_entity_poly.pdbx_seq_one_letter_code
_entity_poly.pdbx_strand_id
1 'polypeptide(L)'
;MENQQFTTVDDETKDNKSGGCMKSCLTTFFAMIGLFVGLFILAIMSINIIDHIPRTITTEEHNNYTVELQAKSSPDFPFGSQDGRIVLKNDSKKICKVDFVLSNDGKNMNEDNWKVKWETDKVVITMMGEEQTDKIYILYYNGEVEK
;
A
#
# COMPACT_ATOMS: atom_id res chain seq x y z
N MET A 1 33.59 26.24 -90.77
CA MET A 1 33.05 27.16 -89.73
C MET A 1 32.10 26.32 -88.86
N GLU A 2 32.62 25.85 -87.79
CA GLU A 2 31.98 24.80 -86.96
C GLU A 2 31.44 25.42 -85.69
N ASN A 3 30.13 25.36 -85.54
CA ASN A 3 29.43 25.81 -84.31
C ASN A 3 29.41 24.69 -83.27
N GLN A 4 30.20 24.82 -82.27
CA GLN A 4 30.09 23.94 -81.08
C GLN A 4 29.00 24.45 -80.16
N GLN A 5 28.00 23.61 -80.00
CA GLN A 5 26.87 23.80 -79.09
C GLN A 5 27.26 23.26 -77.70
N PHE A 6 27.36 24.17 -76.72
CA PHE A 6 27.65 23.85 -75.31
C PHE A 6 26.38 23.41 -74.65
N THR A 7 26.28 22.14 -74.30
CA THR A 7 25.16 21.61 -73.45
C THR A 7 25.49 21.81 -72.00
N THR A 8 24.67 22.62 -71.33
CA THR A 8 24.68 22.75 -69.91
C THR A 8 24.05 21.48 -69.24
N VAL A 9 24.84 20.82 -68.44
CA VAL A 9 24.38 19.70 -67.59
C VAL A 9 23.70 20.29 -66.34
N ASP A 10 22.38 20.08 -66.21
CA ASP A 10 21.63 20.40 -65.04
C ASP A 10 22.05 19.47 -63.90
N ASP A 11 22.61 20.06 -62.83
CA ASP A 11 23.00 19.41 -61.60
C ASP A 11 21.74 19.18 -60.76
N GLU A 12 21.16 17.96 -60.82
CA GLU A 12 20.08 17.51 -59.99
C GLU A 12 20.56 17.39 -58.52
N THR A 13 20.30 18.40 -57.72
CA THR A 13 20.43 18.34 -56.27
C THR A 13 19.49 17.30 -55.71
N LYS A 14 20.02 16.15 -55.40
CA LYS A 14 19.37 15.07 -54.67
C LYS A 14 19.10 15.52 -53.24
N ASP A 15 17.90 16.01 -52.98
CA ASP A 15 17.38 16.28 -51.63
C ASP A 15 17.38 14.98 -50.79
N ASN A 16 18.34 14.93 -49.91
CA ASN A 16 18.55 13.80 -49.00
C ASN A 16 17.51 13.83 -47.87
N LYS A 17 16.29 13.31 -48.14
CA LYS A 17 15.21 13.12 -47.18
C LYS A 17 15.50 11.99 -46.16
N SER A 18 16.69 11.96 -45.59
CA SER A 18 17.07 10.93 -44.59
C SER A 18 16.76 11.33 -43.12
N GLY A 19 16.28 12.54 -42.89
CA GLY A 19 16.07 13.03 -41.51
C GLY A 19 14.75 12.64 -40.82
N GLY A 20 13.77 12.09 -41.54
CA GLY A 20 12.42 11.82 -41.02
C GLY A 20 12.31 10.54 -40.15
N CYS A 21 13.04 9.50 -40.53
CA CYS A 21 12.93 8.20 -39.87
C CYS A 21 13.60 8.18 -38.50
N MET A 22 14.72 8.87 -38.34
CA MET A 22 15.49 8.88 -37.08
C MET A 22 14.77 9.69 -35.97
N LYS A 23 14.08 10.77 -36.34
CA LYS A 23 13.28 11.57 -35.38
C LYS A 23 12.06 10.79 -34.90
N SER A 24 11.39 10.03 -35.75
CA SER A 24 10.25 9.21 -35.42
C SER A 24 10.64 8.04 -34.47
N CYS A 25 11.79 7.41 -34.73
CA CYS A 25 12.29 6.31 -33.89
C CYS A 25 12.68 6.80 -32.51
N LEU A 26 13.27 7.98 -32.38
CA LEU A 26 13.68 8.57 -31.10
C LEU A 26 12.47 8.97 -30.27
N THR A 27 11.44 9.56 -30.88
CA THR A 27 10.20 9.92 -30.16
C THR A 27 9.45 8.68 -29.66
N THR A 28 9.39 7.60 -30.44
CA THR A 28 8.78 6.34 -30.02
C THR A 28 9.55 5.71 -28.86
N PHE A 29 10.87 5.75 -28.89
CA PHE A 29 11.73 5.24 -27.82
C PHE A 29 11.50 5.99 -26.49
N PHE A 30 11.46 7.33 -26.52
CA PHE A 30 11.16 8.11 -25.31
C PHE A 30 9.73 7.92 -24.81
N ALA A 31 8.76 7.73 -25.69
CA ALA A 31 7.39 7.42 -25.32
C ALA A 31 7.28 6.06 -24.59
N MET A 32 8.01 5.04 -25.07
CA MET A 32 8.06 3.74 -24.41
C MET A 32 8.72 3.84 -23.01
N ILE A 33 9.85 4.53 -22.90
CA ILE A 33 10.50 4.75 -21.60
C ILE A 33 9.55 5.47 -20.63
N GLY A 34 8.88 6.53 -21.09
CA GLY A 34 7.88 7.25 -20.28
C GLY A 34 6.75 6.35 -19.79
N LEU A 35 6.25 5.47 -20.65
CA LEU A 35 5.23 4.49 -20.30
C LEU A 35 5.72 3.50 -19.24
N PHE A 36 6.93 2.95 -19.40
CA PHE A 36 7.50 2.02 -18.41
C PHE A 36 7.75 2.69 -17.06
N VAL A 37 8.29 3.91 -17.06
CA VAL A 37 8.50 4.68 -15.81
C VAL A 37 7.16 5.00 -15.15
N GLY A 38 6.14 5.39 -15.91
CA GLY A 38 4.80 5.64 -15.40
C GLY A 38 4.16 4.40 -14.77
N LEU A 39 4.24 3.24 -15.43
CA LEU A 39 3.75 1.97 -14.89
C LEU A 39 4.51 1.54 -13.63
N PHE A 40 5.82 1.76 -13.58
CA PHE A 40 6.65 1.45 -12.42
C PHE A 40 6.28 2.31 -11.21
N ILE A 41 6.06 3.61 -11.41
CA ILE A 41 5.60 4.53 -10.35
C ILE A 41 4.21 4.12 -9.85
N LEU A 42 3.28 3.78 -10.75
CA LEU A 42 1.95 3.29 -10.38
C LEU A 42 2.02 1.98 -9.57
N ALA A 43 2.91 1.06 -9.95
CA ALA A 43 3.12 -0.19 -9.21
C ALA A 43 3.64 0.08 -7.78
N ILE A 44 4.63 0.96 -7.63
CA ILE A 44 5.15 1.34 -6.30
C ILE A 44 4.05 2.01 -5.46
N MET A 45 3.28 2.94 -6.04
CA MET A 45 2.17 3.59 -5.33
C MET A 45 1.11 2.59 -4.89
N SER A 46 0.78 1.61 -5.73
CA SER A 46 -0.20 0.56 -5.41
C SER A 46 0.25 -0.31 -4.22
N ILE A 47 1.52 -0.70 -4.17
CA ILE A 47 2.09 -1.47 -3.05
C ILE A 47 1.98 -0.67 -1.74
N ASN A 48 2.36 0.59 -1.73
CA ASN A 48 2.27 1.44 -0.54
C ASN A 48 0.83 1.62 -0.03
N ILE A 49 -0.16 1.66 -0.92
CA ILE A 49 -1.58 1.77 -0.53
C ILE A 49 -2.05 0.46 0.11
N ILE A 50 -1.68 -0.68 -0.44
CA ILE A 50 -2.09 -2.01 0.06
C ILE A 50 -1.55 -2.25 1.48
N ASP A 51 -0.31 -1.88 1.76
CA ASP A 51 0.32 -2.04 3.09
C ASP A 51 -0.35 -1.19 4.18
N HIS A 52 -1.13 -0.16 3.81
CA HIS A 52 -1.83 0.70 4.77
C HIS A 52 -3.30 0.33 5.00
N ILE A 53 -3.82 -0.68 4.30
CA ILE A 53 -5.18 -1.18 4.52
C ILE A 53 -5.18 -2.14 5.71
N PRO A 54 -5.88 -1.81 6.82
CA PRO A 54 -5.94 -2.70 7.97
C PRO A 54 -6.54 -4.06 7.59
N ARG A 55 -5.83 -5.13 7.92
CA ARG A 55 -6.27 -6.51 7.68
C ARG A 55 -6.80 -7.10 8.97
N THR A 56 -8.04 -7.57 8.99
CA THR A 56 -8.61 -8.31 10.14
C THR A 56 -7.87 -9.63 10.30
N ILE A 57 -7.36 -9.86 11.50
CA ILE A 57 -6.65 -11.06 11.91
C ILE A 57 -7.64 -12.05 12.50
N THR A 58 -8.43 -11.60 13.46
CA THR A 58 -9.42 -12.41 14.16
C THR A 58 -10.57 -11.54 14.68
N THR A 59 -11.67 -12.17 15.02
CA THR A 59 -12.91 -11.52 15.44
C THR A 59 -13.54 -12.32 16.56
N GLU A 60 -13.98 -11.63 17.60
CA GLU A 60 -14.76 -12.20 18.69
C GLU A 60 -16.14 -11.53 18.76
N GLU A 61 -17.18 -12.34 18.98
CA GLU A 61 -18.56 -11.87 18.99
C GLU A 61 -19.25 -12.20 20.30
N HIS A 62 -20.04 -11.27 20.80
CA HIS A 62 -20.90 -11.47 21.96
C HIS A 62 -22.20 -10.65 21.82
N ASN A 63 -23.34 -11.33 21.76
CA ASN A 63 -24.63 -10.71 21.43
C ASN A 63 -24.56 -9.93 20.11
N ASN A 64 -24.86 -8.62 20.12
CA ASN A 64 -24.80 -7.74 18.95
C ASN A 64 -23.44 -7.03 18.81
N TYR A 65 -22.49 -7.32 19.71
CA TYR A 65 -21.18 -6.68 19.69
C TYR A 65 -20.13 -7.60 19.07
N THR A 66 -19.26 -6.96 18.29
CA THR A 66 -18.14 -7.62 17.63
C THR A 66 -16.87 -6.82 17.91
N VAL A 67 -15.81 -7.52 18.34
CA VAL A 67 -14.47 -6.95 18.45
C VAL A 67 -13.58 -7.55 17.37
N GLU A 68 -12.90 -6.71 16.62
CA GLU A 68 -11.94 -7.12 15.59
C GLU A 68 -10.53 -6.74 15.99
N LEU A 69 -9.61 -7.69 15.88
CA LEU A 69 -8.18 -7.45 15.90
C LEU A 69 -7.69 -7.26 14.48
N GLN A 70 -7.07 -6.13 14.19
CA GLN A 70 -6.60 -5.78 12.86
C GLN A 70 -5.10 -5.46 12.88
N ALA A 71 -4.35 -5.97 11.91
CA ALA A 71 -3.00 -5.53 11.61
C ALA A 71 -3.04 -4.35 10.63
N LYS A 72 -2.29 -3.28 10.91
CA LYS A 72 -2.18 -2.08 10.06
C LYS A 72 -0.94 -2.10 9.17
N SER A 73 0.08 -2.86 9.56
CA SER A 73 1.33 -3.02 8.83
C SER A 73 1.83 -4.45 8.96
N SER A 74 2.85 -4.81 8.20
CA SER A 74 3.71 -5.96 8.51
C SER A 74 4.63 -5.60 9.67
N PRO A 75 5.19 -6.60 10.40
CA PRO A 75 6.21 -6.33 11.39
C PRO A 75 7.44 -5.67 10.77
N ASP A 76 8.08 -4.77 11.50
CA ASP A 76 9.33 -4.17 11.07
C ASP A 76 10.44 -5.24 11.01
N PHE A 77 11.15 -5.29 9.91
CA PHE A 77 12.26 -6.25 9.73
C PHE A 77 13.53 -5.79 10.44
N PRO A 78 14.31 -6.70 11.09
CA PRO A 78 14.11 -8.17 11.19
C PRO A 78 13.35 -8.63 12.44
N PHE A 79 13.26 -7.83 13.52
CA PHE A 79 12.68 -8.21 14.81
C PHE A 79 11.81 -7.08 15.40
N GLY A 80 11.24 -6.25 14.53
CA GLY A 80 10.52 -5.06 14.96
C GLY A 80 9.08 -5.32 15.38
N SER A 81 8.44 -4.25 15.82
CA SER A 81 7.05 -4.23 16.24
C SER A 81 6.10 -4.21 15.05
N GLN A 82 4.84 -4.53 15.30
CA GLN A 82 3.76 -4.45 14.33
C GLN A 82 2.66 -3.49 14.81
N ASP A 83 2.24 -2.59 13.95
CA ASP A 83 1.09 -1.73 14.21
C ASP A 83 -0.22 -2.51 14.12
N GLY A 84 -1.05 -2.35 15.14
CA GLY A 84 -2.36 -2.98 15.22
C GLY A 84 -3.48 -2.01 15.57
N ARG A 85 -4.68 -2.52 15.44
CA ARG A 85 -5.92 -1.82 15.80
C ARG A 85 -6.93 -2.79 16.37
N ILE A 86 -7.62 -2.39 17.42
CA ILE A 86 -8.81 -3.04 17.92
C ILE A 86 -10.01 -2.18 17.52
N VAL A 87 -11.06 -2.80 17.01
CA VAL A 87 -12.30 -2.12 16.61
C VAL A 87 -13.48 -2.78 17.30
N LEU A 88 -14.25 -2.01 18.06
CA LEU A 88 -15.53 -2.45 18.62
C LEU A 88 -16.68 -2.00 17.72
N LYS A 89 -17.58 -2.92 17.40
CA LYS A 89 -18.78 -2.69 16.60
C LYS A 89 -20.02 -3.15 17.35
N ASN A 90 -21.16 -2.55 17.03
CA ASN A 90 -22.50 -3.07 17.37
C ASN A 90 -23.21 -3.35 16.04
N ASP A 91 -23.60 -4.60 15.82
CA ASP A 91 -23.95 -5.12 14.49
C ASP A 91 -22.84 -4.78 13.48
N SER A 92 -23.11 -4.01 12.45
CA SER A 92 -22.11 -3.57 11.47
C SER A 92 -21.57 -2.17 11.73
N LYS A 93 -22.06 -1.46 12.76
CA LYS A 93 -21.70 -0.07 13.04
C LYS A 93 -20.51 0.01 14.01
N LYS A 94 -19.43 0.67 13.60
CA LYS A 94 -18.29 0.93 14.45
C LYS A 94 -18.68 1.86 15.61
N ILE A 95 -18.39 1.44 16.84
CA ILE A 95 -18.55 2.22 18.08
C ILE A 95 -17.27 3.02 18.35
N CYS A 96 -16.16 2.31 18.55
CA CYS A 96 -14.86 2.91 18.82
C CYS A 96 -13.74 2.08 18.22
N LYS A 97 -12.52 2.63 18.28
CA LYS A 97 -11.29 1.95 17.88
C LYS A 97 -10.13 2.42 18.74
N VAL A 98 -9.15 1.57 18.89
CA VAL A 98 -7.87 1.91 19.53
C VAL A 98 -6.72 1.35 18.73
N ASP A 99 -5.74 2.19 18.43
CA ASP A 99 -4.49 1.79 17.81
C ASP A 99 -3.46 1.42 18.89
N PHE A 100 -2.64 0.43 18.60
CA PHE A 100 -1.60 -0.06 19.49
C PHE A 100 -0.39 -0.55 18.68
N VAL A 101 0.70 -0.81 19.40
CA VAL A 101 1.91 -1.42 18.85
C VAL A 101 2.15 -2.71 19.60
N LEU A 102 2.37 -3.80 18.86
CA LEU A 102 2.69 -5.13 19.36
C LEU A 102 4.16 -5.43 19.12
N SER A 103 4.92 -5.74 20.18
CA SER A 103 6.29 -6.25 20.11
C SER A 103 6.26 -7.77 20.24
N ASN A 104 6.52 -8.47 19.14
CA ASN A 104 6.35 -9.92 19.02
C ASN A 104 7.51 -10.60 18.27
N ASP A 105 8.73 -10.15 18.53
CA ASP A 105 9.98 -10.68 17.93
C ASP A 105 9.91 -10.78 16.39
N GLY A 106 9.38 -9.74 15.75
CA GLY A 106 9.20 -9.69 14.29
C GLY A 106 8.16 -10.67 13.72
N LYS A 107 7.43 -11.40 14.58
CA LYS A 107 6.35 -12.30 14.16
C LYS A 107 5.08 -11.53 13.82
N ASN A 108 4.35 -12.03 12.84
CA ASN A 108 3.03 -11.49 12.53
C ASN A 108 2.06 -11.68 13.70
N MET A 109 1.24 -10.67 13.94
CA MET A 109 0.10 -10.73 14.85
C MET A 109 -0.86 -11.86 14.46
N ASN A 110 -1.31 -12.62 15.45
CA ASN A 110 -2.24 -13.74 15.30
C ASN A 110 -3.26 -13.77 16.45
N GLU A 111 -4.11 -14.79 16.49
CA GLU A 111 -5.14 -14.97 17.48
C GLU A 111 -4.61 -15.22 18.91
N ASP A 112 -3.38 -15.71 19.07
CA ASP A 112 -2.77 -15.95 20.39
C ASP A 112 -2.29 -14.65 21.04
N ASN A 113 -2.22 -13.55 20.28
CA ASN A 113 -1.71 -12.26 20.80
C ASN A 113 -2.78 -11.47 21.57
N TRP A 114 -3.99 -11.97 21.71
CA TRP A 114 -5.02 -11.28 22.47
C TRP A 114 -5.89 -12.22 23.30
N LYS A 115 -6.51 -11.66 24.34
CA LYS A 115 -7.60 -12.28 25.10
C LYS A 115 -8.72 -11.28 25.24
N VAL A 116 -9.95 -11.73 25.00
CA VAL A 116 -11.16 -10.91 25.10
C VAL A 116 -11.99 -11.37 26.27
N LYS A 117 -12.41 -10.44 27.10
CA LYS A 117 -13.33 -10.67 28.22
C LYS A 117 -14.51 -9.70 28.10
N TRP A 118 -15.68 -10.23 27.86
CA TRP A 118 -16.92 -9.47 27.78
C TRP A 118 -17.47 -9.19 29.17
N GLU A 119 -17.90 -7.94 29.41
CA GLU A 119 -18.55 -7.47 30.62
C GLU A 119 -19.90 -6.78 30.27
N THR A 120 -20.65 -6.36 31.25
CA THR A 120 -22.02 -5.85 31.03
C THR A 120 -22.08 -4.59 30.19
N ASP A 121 -21.10 -3.68 30.34
CA ASP A 121 -21.05 -2.35 29.74
C ASP A 121 -19.81 -2.10 28.89
N LYS A 122 -18.90 -3.09 28.82
CA LYS A 122 -17.58 -2.95 28.15
C LYS A 122 -17.01 -4.29 27.72
N VAL A 123 -15.99 -4.23 26.95
CA VAL A 123 -15.11 -5.36 26.62
C VAL A 123 -13.69 -5.04 27.07
N VAL A 124 -13.05 -5.98 27.73
CA VAL A 124 -11.66 -5.89 28.19
C VAL A 124 -10.80 -6.76 27.29
N ILE A 125 -9.78 -6.16 26.68
CA ILE A 125 -8.87 -6.82 25.77
C ILE A 125 -7.46 -6.77 26.34
N THR A 126 -6.85 -7.95 26.52
CA THR A 126 -5.46 -8.07 26.93
C THR A 126 -4.63 -8.40 25.69
N MET A 127 -3.69 -7.52 25.33
CA MET A 127 -2.74 -7.73 24.24
C MET A 127 -1.44 -8.30 24.79
N MET A 128 -1.01 -9.42 24.23
CA MET A 128 0.17 -10.19 24.64
C MET A 128 1.17 -10.27 23.50
N GLY A 129 2.42 -9.92 23.75
CA GLY A 129 3.53 -10.04 22.81
C GLY A 129 4.75 -10.63 23.52
N GLU A 130 5.62 -11.31 22.80
CA GLU A 130 6.78 -12.01 23.37
C GLU A 130 7.81 -11.04 24.01
N GLU A 131 7.89 -9.81 23.50
CA GLU A 131 8.87 -8.81 23.94
C GLU A 131 8.23 -7.61 24.65
N GLN A 132 7.02 -7.76 25.16
CA GLN A 132 6.33 -6.69 25.90
C GLN A 132 5.57 -7.25 27.10
N THR A 133 5.33 -6.38 28.08
CA THR A 133 4.35 -6.66 29.13
C THR A 133 2.93 -6.61 28.55
N ASP A 134 2.04 -7.43 29.08
CA ASP A 134 0.63 -7.44 28.67
C ASP A 134 0.03 -6.04 28.81
N LYS A 135 -0.65 -5.58 27.77
CA LYS A 135 -1.34 -4.29 27.76
C LYS A 135 -2.85 -4.52 27.78
N ILE A 136 -3.55 -3.79 28.63
CA ILE A 136 -5.00 -3.90 28.77
C ILE A 136 -5.64 -2.70 28.08
N TYR A 137 -6.65 -2.98 27.26
CA TYR A 137 -7.51 -1.99 26.61
C TYR A 137 -8.95 -2.25 27.02
N ILE A 138 -9.63 -1.21 27.46
CA ILE A 138 -11.04 -1.28 27.85
C ILE A 138 -11.85 -0.44 26.86
N LEU A 139 -12.78 -1.07 26.17
CA LEU A 139 -13.65 -0.42 25.20
C LEU A 139 -15.09 -0.48 25.73
N TYR A 140 -15.65 0.69 26.04
CA TYR A 140 -17.01 0.81 26.53
C TYR A 140 -18.01 0.84 25.36
N TYR A 141 -19.20 0.31 25.61
CA TYR A 141 -20.27 0.30 24.60
C TYR A 141 -20.83 1.70 24.28
N ASN A 142 -20.54 2.69 25.12
CA ASN A 142 -20.81 4.10 24.86
C ASN A 142 -19.77 4.78 23.93
N GLY A 143 -18.68 4.10 23.59
CA GLY A 143 -17.63 4.58 22.71
C GLY A 143 -16.37 5.11 23.41
N GLU A 144 -16.36 5.16 24.74
CA GLU A 144 -15.17 5.52 25.51
C GLU A 144 -14.10 4.41 25.43
N VAL A 145 -12.82 4.80 25.53
CA VAL A 145 -11.67 3.89 25.50
C VAL A 145 -10.71 4.25 26.61
N GLU A 146 -10.29 3.24 27.36
CA GLU A 146 -9.28 3.31 28.43
C GLU A 146 -8.08 2.42 28.08
N LYS A 147 -6.83 2.85 28.45
CA LYS A 147 -5.57 2.16 28.15
C LYS A 147 -4.73 2.00 29.40
#